data_31557ee303b4d5cfa84d6514b3fa2893
#
_entry.id   31557ee303b4d5cfa84d6514b3fa2893
#
_cell.length_a   1.000
_cell.length_b   1.000
_cell.length_c   1.000
_cell.angle_alpha   90.00
_cell.angle_beta   90.00
_cell.angle_gamma   90.00
#
_symmetry.space_group_name_H-M   'P 1'
#
loop_
_entity.id
_entity.type
_entity.pdbx_description
1 polymer ?
#
loop_
_entity_poly.entity_id
_entity_poly.type
_entity_poly.pdbx_seq_one_letter_code
_entity_poly.pdbx_strand_id
1 'polypeptide(L)'
;MSTNNTRNQNQILAMSCIYDYLTRVEMGEDIDVKALLERVCDAPFADIDTFVSEVFIKVVRNHEEIVAMLQANMNKWKFSRLNRIAQSILLLSVAHYRYVGEVDRSAVIDIAVRMAKRYLDNADYKFINAVLDSTL
;
A
#
# COMPACT_ATOMS: atom_id res chain seq x y z
N MET A 1 -18.58 16.41 -1.28
CA MET A 1 -18.57 16.19 0.16
C MET A 1 -17.65 15.01 0.47
N SER A 2 -16.70 15.21 1.37
CA SER A 2 -15.82 14.12 1.71
C SER A 2 -16.60 12.97 2.35
N THR A 3 -16.20 11.76 2.04
CA THR A 3 -16.80 10.57 2.63
C THR A 3 -16.34 10.45 4.08
N ASN A 4 -17.28 10.14 4.98
CA ASN A 4 -16.97 9.91 6.40
C ASN A 4 -16.41 8.50 6.60
N ASN A 5 -15.31 8.19 5.90
CA ASN A 5 -14.67 6.90 6.02
C ASN A 5 -13.88 6.80 7.33
N THR A 6 -13.92 5.64 7.97
CA THR A 6 -13.08 5.35 9.11
C THR A 6 -11.62 5.21 8.67
N ARG A 7 -10.69 5.20 9.64
CA ARG A 7 -9.27 4.94 9.36
C ARG A 7 -9.07 3.60 8.66
N ASN A 8 -9.79 2.56 9.10
CA ASN A 8 -9.67 1.24 8.48
C ASN A 8 -10.16 1.25 7.05
N GLN A 9 -11.26 1.94 6.76
CA GLN A 9 -11.76 2.08 5.40
C GLN A 9 -10.76 2.81 4.51
N ASN A 10 -10.12 3.86 5.01
CA ASN A 10 -9.12 4.61 4.26
C ASN A 10 -7.86 3.79 4.00
N GLN A 11 -7.44 2.94 4.94
CA GLN A 11 -6.34 2.00 4.71
C GLN A 11 -6.68 1.01 3.58
N ILE A 12 -7.89 0.48 3.60
CA ILE A 12 -8.36 -0.45 2.56
C ILE A 12 -8.46 0.27 1.20
N LEU A 13 -8.96 1.50 1.18
CA LEU A 13 -9.01 2.28 -0.06
C LEU A 13 -7.62 2.54 -0.62
N ALA A 14 -6.67 2.91 0.23
CA ALA A 14 -5.28 3.12 -0.18
C ALA A 14 -4.68 1.84 -0.75
N MET A 15 -4.87 0.72 -0.08
CA MET A 15 -4.43 -0.59 -0.57
C MET A 15 -5.07 -0.91 -1.93
N SER A 16 -6.35 -0.64 -2.08
CA SER A 16 -7.08 -0.89 -3.34
C SER A 16 -6.56 -0.04 -4.49
N CYS A 17 -6.22 1.22 -4.23
CA CYS A 17 -5.61 2.09 -5.23
C CYS A 17 -4.25 1.54 -5.68
N ILE A 18 -3.44 1.08 -4.73
CA ILE A 18 -2.12 0.51 -5.03
C ILE A 18 -2.27 -0.79 -5.83
N TYR A 19 -3.23 -1.63 -5.45
CA TYR A 19 -3.53 -2.86 -6.18
C TYR A 19 -3.89 -2.57 -7.64
N ASP A 20 -4.78 -1.61 -7.86
CA ASP A 20 -5.20 -1.22 -9.21
C ASP A 20 -4.01 -0.67 -10.01
N TYR A 21 -3.19 0.15 -9.37
CA TYR A 21 -1.96 0.69 -9.96
C TYR A 21 -1.00 -0.42 -10.40
N LEU A 22 -0.73 -1.38 -9.52
CA LEU A 22 0.16 -2.50 -9.85
C LEU A 22 -0.38 -3.32 -11.03
N THR A 23 -1.69 -3.54 -11.06
CA THR A 23 -2.34 -4.25 -12.15
C THR A 23 -2.12 -3.55 -13.48
N ARG A 24 -2.29 -2.23 -13.51
CA ARG A 24 -2.14 -1.44 -14.74
C ARG A 24 -0.68 -1.33 -15.18
N VAL A 25 0.23 -1.20 -14.24
CA VAL A 25 1.67 -1.20 -14.54
C VAL A 25 2.06 -2.53 -15.21
N GLU A 26 1.60 -3.65 -14.67
CA GLU A 26 1.86 -4.97 -15.24
C GLU A 26 1.29 -5.11 -16.66
N MET A 27 0.16 -4.47 -16.91
CA MET A 27 -0.47 -4.46 -18.24
C MET A 27 0.19 -3.49 -19.22
N GLY A 28 1.18 -2.73 -18.77
CA GLY A 28 1.87 -1.76 -19.62
C GLY A 28 1.09 -0.48 -19.87
N GLU A 29 0.08 -0.19 -19.06
CA GLU A 29 -0.73 1.02 -19.21
C GLU A 29 -0.04 2.23 -18.59
N ASP A 30 -0.27 3.39 -19.20
CA ASP A 30 0.13 4.66 -18.59
C ASP A 30 -0.78 4.97 -17.40
N ILE A 31 -0.19 5.54 -16.35
CA ILE A 31 -0.92 5.81 -15.11
C ILE A 31 -1.35 7.27 -15.04
N ASP A 32 -2.64 7.49 -15.02
CA ASP A 32 -3.24 8.78 -14.68
C ASP A 32 -3.64 8.72 -13.20
N VAL A 33 -2.81 9.32 -12.34
CA VAL A 33 -2.96 9.25 -10.89
C VAL A 33 -4.31 9.75 -10.42
N LYS A 34 -4.73 10.92 -10.90
CA LYS A 34 -6.00 11.51 -10.50
C LYS A 34 -7.18 10.64 -10.94
N ALA A 35 -7.18 10.19 -12.18
CA ALA A 35 -8.26 9.35 -12.71
C ALA A 35 -8.35 8.03 -11.97
N LEU A 36 -7.22 7.42 -11.64
CA LEU A 36 -7.19 6.16 -10.89
C LEU A 36 -7.78 6.35 -9.49
N LEU A 37 -7.36 7.40 -8.78
CA LEU A 37 -7.87 7.70 -7.44
C LEU A 37 -9.38 7.93 -7.47
N GLU A 38 -9.86 8.73 -8.41
CA GLU A 38 -11.28 9.03 -8.52
C GLU A 38 -12.11 7.79 -8.83
N ARG A 39 -11.61 6.93 -9.70
CA ARG A 39 -12.31 5.70 -10.07
C ARG A 39 -12.38 4.71 -8.91
N VAL A 40 -11.26 4.44 -8.25
CA VAL A 40 -11.21 3.45 -7.16
C VAL A 40 -11.97 3.95 -5.93
N CYS A 41 -11.82 5.23 -5.60
CA CYS A 41 -12.48 5.83 -4.43
C CYS A 41 -13.93 6.23 -4.72
N ASP A 42 -14.34 6.21 -5.98
CA ASP A 42 -15.70 6.62 -6.42
C ASP A 42 -16.07 8.00 -5.89
N ALA A 43 -15.18 8.97 -6.07
CA ALA A 43 -15.35 10.34 -5.60
C ALA A 43 -14.46 11.29 -6.39
N PRO A 44 -14.84 12.59 -6.49
CA PRO A 44 -13.95 13.60 -7.04
C PRO A 44 -12.69 13.70 -6.18
N PHE A 45 -11.56 14.04 -6.79
CA PHE A 45 -10.28 14.13 -6.08
C PHE A 45 -10.38 15.01 -4.82
N ALA A 46 -11.09 16.11 -4.89
CA ALA A 46 -11.26 17.03 -3.76
C ALA A 46 -11.95 16.40 -2.55
N ASP A 47 -12.74 15.33 -2.78
CA ASP A 47 -13.48 14.63 -1.73
C ASP A 47 -12.76 13.38 -1.20
N ILE A 48 -11.63 13.04 -1.80
CA ILE A 48 -10.84 11.88 -1.35
C ILE A 48 -10.06 12.26 -0.10
N ASP A 49 -10.05 11.38 0.90
CA ASP A 49 -9.28 11.60 2.11
C ASP A 49 -7.82 11.87 1.77
N THR A 50 -7.24 12.89 2.40
CA THR A 50 -5.88 13.34 2.15
C THR A 50 -4.86 12.21 2.35
N PHE A 51 -5.06 11.38 3.36
CA PHE A 51 -4.17 10.24 3.60
C PHE A 51 -4.13 9.30 2.39
N VAL A 52 -5.31 8.97 1.84
CA VAL A 52 -5.40 8.04 0.71
C VAL A 52 -4.64 8.58 -0.51
N SER A 53 -4.90 9.82 -0.89
CA SER A 53 -4.24 10.42 -2.04
C SER A 53 -2.75 10.62 -1.80
N GLU A 54 -2.37 11.07 -0.61
CA GLU A 54 -0.96 11.33 -0.29
C GLU A 54 -0.13 10.05 -0.29
N VAL A 55 -0.58 9.01 0.40
CA VAL A 55 0.17 7.75 0.47
C VAL A 55 0.25 7.08 -0.89
N PHE A 56 -0.83 7.13 -1.67
CA PHE A 56 -0.84 6.58 -3.02
C PHE A 56 0.17 7.28 -3.92
N ILE A 57 0.19 8.62 -3.90
CA ILE A 57 1.14 9.40 -4.69
C ILE A 57 2.58 9.07 -4.30
N LYS A 58 2.84 8.92 -2.99
CA LYS A 58 4.17 8.54 -2.52
C LYS A 58 4.60 7.17 -3.02
N VAL A 59 3.68 6.20 -3.08
CA VAL A 59 3.96 4.88 -3.64
C VAL A 59 4.33 5.00 -5.13
N VAL A 60 3.54 5.73 -5.90
CA VAL A 60 3.79 5.87 -7.35
C VAL A 60 5.14 6.54 -7.60
N ARG A 61 5.43 7.61 -6.87
CA ARG A 61 6.67 8.37 -7.05
C ARG A 61 7.93 7.61 -6.61
N ASN A 62 7.80 6.77 -5.61
CA ASN A 62 8.94 6.10 -4.98
C ASN A 62 8.91 4.59 -5.15
N HIS A 63 8.17 4.11 -6.13
CA HIS A 63 7.90 2.68 -6.35
C HIS A 63 9.20 1.85 -6.33
N GLU A 64 10.15 2.21 -7.19
CA GLU A 64 11.39 1.43 -7.32
C GLU A 64 12.22 1.46 -6.04
N GLU A 65 12.31 2.61 -5.39
CA GLU A 65 13.03 2.77 -4.14
C GLU A 65 12.40 1.95 -3.02
N ILE A 66 11.07 1.97 -2.92
CA ILE A 66 10.35 1.19 -1.90
C ILE A 66 10.56 -0.31 -2.14
N VAL A 67 10.43 -0.77 -3.39
CA VAL A 67 10.67 -2.17 -3.73
C VAL A 67 12.10 -2.59 -3.37
N ALA A 68 13.08 -1.74 -3.64
CA ALA A 68 14.48 -2.03 -3.29
C ALA A 68 14.66 -2.18 -1.78
N MET A 69 14.04 -1.31 -0.97
CA MET A 69 14.08 -1.41 0.50
C MET A 69 13.49 -2.73 0.98
N LEU A 70 12.33 -3.11 0.43
CA LEU A 70 11.68 -4.36 0.80
C LEU A 70 12.49 -5.56 0.36
N GLN A 71 12.98 -5.55 -0.87
CA GLN A 71 13.76 -6.66 -1.43
C GLN A 71 15.05 -6.92 -0.64
N ALA A 72 15.66 -5.90 -0.10
CA ALA A 72 16.85 -6.03 0.74
C ALA A 72 16.61 -6.88 1.98
N ASN A 73 15.36 -7.04 2.40
CA ASN A 73 14.95 -7.80 3.59
C ASN A 73 14.20 -9.09 3.24
N MET A 74 14.31 -9.53 1.99
CA MET A 74 13.66 -10.76 1.49
C MET A 74 14.71 -11.71 0.93
N ASN A 75 15.29 -12.55 1.77
CA ASN A 75 16.44 -13.38 1.37
C ASN A 75 16.11 -14.44 0.32
N LYS A 76 14.92 -15.05 0.41
CA LYS A 76 14.53 -16.18 -0.44
C LYS A 76 13.40 -15.83 -1.42
N TRP A 77 12.86 -14.63 -1.34
CA TRP A 77 11.68 -14.26 -2.07
C TRP A 77 11.95 -13.07 -2.97
N LYS A 78 11.36 -13.06 -4.15
CA LYS A 78 11.39 -11.90 -5.04
C LYS A 78 10.09 -11.15 -4.86
N PHE A 79 10.18 -9.85 -4.61
CA PHE A 79 9.00 -8.99 -4.49
C PHE A 79 8.06 -9.17 -5.68
N SER A 80 8.62 -9.24 -6.89
CA SER A 80 7.84 -9.38 -8.14
C SER A 80 7.00 -10.65 -8.20
N ARG A 81 7.31 -11.65 -7.37
CA ARG A 81 6.58 -12.93 -7.35
C ARG A 81 5.59 -13.04 -6.21
N LEU A 82 5.52 -12.04 -5.35
CA LEU A 82 4.55 -12.04 -4.26
C LEU A 82 3.14 -11.85 -4.81
N ASN A 83 2.15 -12.34 -4.05
CA ASN A 83 0.75 -12.05 -4.31
C ASN A 83 0.57 -10.53 -4.39
N ARG A 84 -0.27 -10.05 -5.31
CA ARG A 84 -0.45 -8.61 -5.52
C ARG A 84 -1.02 -7.89 -4.30
N ILE A 85 -1.87 -8.55 -3.52
CA ILE A 85 -2.36 -7.98 -2.27
C ILE A 85 -1.21 -7.81 -1.28
N ALA A 86 -0.33 -8.81 -1.16
CA ALA A 86 0.85 -8.71 -0.30
C ALA A 86 1.76 -7.56 -0.74
N GLN A 87 2.00 -7.45 -2.04
CA GLN A 87 2.77 -6.33 -2.60
C GLN A 87 2.15 -4.99 -2.21
N SER A 88 0.83 -4.88 -2.36
CA SER A 88 0.10 -3.64 -2.06
C SER A 88 0.20 -3.25 -0.59
N ILE A 89 0.07 -4.22 0.31
CA ILE A 89 0.20 -3.98 1.76
C ILE A 89 1.61 -3.52 2.10
N LEU A 90 2.61 -4.15 1.53
CA LEU A 90 4.02 -3.80 1.79
C LEU A 90 4.37 -2.41 1.28
N LEU A 91 3.96 -2.08 0.06
CA LEU A 91 4.19 -0.76 -0.52
C LEU A 91 3.49 0.34 0.30
N LEU A 92 2.23 0.10 0.66
CA LEU A 92 1.47 1.03 1.49
C LEU A 92 2.16 1.29 2.82
N SER A 93 2.62 0.23 3.48
CA SER A 93 3.22 0.32 4.81
C SER A 93 4.52 1.10 4.81
N VAL A 94 5.39 0.85 3.84
CA VAL A 94 6.65 1.60 3.71
C VAL A 94 6.37 3.07 3.40
N ALA A 95 5.46 3.33 2.47
CA ALA A 95 5.11 4.72 2.11
C ALA A 95 4.49 5.45 3.30
N HIS A 96 3.62 4.79 4.04
CA HIS A 96 2.98 5.38 5.22
C HIS A 96 4.02 5.80 6.27
N TYR A 97 4.94 4.89 6.60
CA TYR A 97 5.93 5.15 7.63
C TYR A 97 7.04 6.10 7.16
N ARG A 98 7.59 5.87 5.97
CA ARG A 98 8.79 6.56 5.50
C ARG A 98 8.52 7.87 4.78
N TYR A 99 7.41 7.99 4.06
CA TYR A 99 7.14 9.13 3.19
C TYR A 99 5.99 10.02 3.65
N VAL A 100 4.99 9.47 4.32
CA VAL A 100 3.91 10.26 4.92
C VAL A 100 4.29 10.64 6.35
N GLY A 101 4.70 9.66 7.14
CA GLY A 101 5.14 9.92 8.51
C GLY A 101 4.00 10.13 9.50
N GLU A 102 4.33 10.71 10.65
CA GLU A 102 3.40 11.04 11.73
C GLU A 102 2.64 9.82 12.27
N VAL A 103 3.30 8.66 12.25
CA VAL A 103 2.72 7.40 12.71
C VAL A 103 3.82 6.54 13.34
N ASP A 104 3.48 5.82 14.40
CA ASP A 104 4.41 4.91 15.04
C ASP A 104 4.66 3.69 14.17
N ARG A 105 5.89 3.20 14.19
CA ARG A 105 6.30 2.01 13.47
C ARG A 105 5.41 0.80 13.80
N SER A 106 5.17 0.59 15.10
CA SER A 106 4.33 -0.51 15.57
C SER A 106 2.89 -0.40 15.06
N ALA A 107 2.36 0.80 14.96
CA ALA A 107 1.01 1.03 14.44
C ALA A 107 0.92 0.65 12.95
N VAL A 108 1.93 1.00 12.15
CA VAL A 108 1.96 0.64 10.74
C VAL A 108 2.00 -0.88 10.55
N ILE A 109 2.84 -1.56 11.34
CA ILE A 109 2.94 -3.02 11.28
C ILE A 109 1.63 -3.68 11.69
N ASP A 110 0.99 -3.19 12.76
CA ASP A 110 -0.31 -3.71 13.20
C ASP A 110 -1.39 -3.57 12.12
N ILE A 111 -1.43 -2.45 11.43
CA ILE A 111 -2.35 -2.22 10.33
C ILE A 111 -2.10 -3.22 9.20
N ALA A 112 -0.83 -3.39 8.82
CA ALA A 112 -0.43 -4.31 7.76
C ALA A 112 -0.80 -5.76 8.09
N VAL A 113 -0.54 -6.18 9.31
CA VAL A 113 -0.86 -7.54 9.78
C VAL A 113 -2.37 -7.76 9.79
N ARG A 114 -3.13 -6.76 10.22
CA ARG A 114 -4.61 -6.84 10.23
C ARG A 114 -5.16 -7.01 8.81
N MET A 115 -4.65 -6.23 7.86
CA MET A 115 -5.05 -6.36 6.46
C MET A 115 -4.63 -7.72 5.89
N ALA A 116 -3.43 -8.18 6.20
CA ALA A 116 -2.95 -9.47 5.74
C ALA A 116 -3.80 -10.63 6.28
N LYS A 117 -4.21 -10.57 7.54
CA LYS A 117 -5.10 -11.57 8.12
C LYS A 117 -6.47 -11.60 7.46
N ARG A 118 -6.94 -10.44 7.00
CA ARG A 118 -8.25 -10.34 6.34
C ARG A 118 -8.23 -10.85 4.91
N TYR A 119 -7.15 -10.62 4.17
CA TYR A 119 -7.11 -10.84 2.73
C TYR A 119 -6.14 -11.93 2.27
N LEU A 120 -5.28 -12.42 3.15
CA LEU A 120 -4.26 -13.40 2.83
C LEU A 120 -4.34 -14.61 3.77
N ASP A 121 -3.59 -15.67 3.44
CA ASP A 121 -3.52 -16.86 4.28
C ASP A 121 -2.66 -16.66 5.52
N ASN A 122 -2.79 -17.55 6.51
CA ASN A 122 -2.11 -17.44 7.80
C ASN A 122 -0.59 -17.34 7.71
N ALA A 123 0.04 -18.04 6.78
CA ALA A 123 1.49 -17.98 6.60
C ALA A 123 1.93 -16.60 6.10
N ASP A 124 1.09 -15.95 5.32
CA ASP A 124 1.43 -14.69 4.65
C ASP A 124 1.49 -13.52 5.62
N TYR A 125 0.61 -13.47 6.66
CA TYR A 125 0.68 -12.37 7.59
C TYR A 125 1.95 -12.39 8.44
N LYS A 126 2.47 -13.59 8.72
CA LYS A 126 3.75 -13.74 9.45
C LYS A 126 4.91 -13.24 8.59
N PHE A 127 4.87 -13.55 7.31
CA PHE A 127 5.85 -13.05 6.34
C PHE A 127 5.82 -11.52 6.27
N ILE A 128 4.62 -10.94 6.13
CA ILE A 128 4.43 -9.47 6.09
C ILE A 128 5.00 -8.83 7.35
N ASN A 129 4.67 -9.38 8.52
CA ASN A 129 5.17 -8.87 9.80
C ASN A 129 6.70 -8.89 9.85
N ALA A 130 7.30 -10.01 9.46
CA ALA A 130 8.76 -10.19 9.50
C ALA A 130 9.47 -9.23 8.54
N VAL A 131 8.98 -9.08 7.32
CA VAL A 131 9.57 -8.19 6.32
C VAL A 131 9.49 -6.74 6.79
N LEU A 132 8.35 -6.30 7.30
CA LEU A 132 8.19 -4.93 7.78
C LEU A 132 9.02 -4.67 9.03
N ASP A 133 9.11 -5.65 9.92
CA ASP A 133 9.94 -5.52 11.12
C ASP A 133 11.41 -5.27 10.77
N SER A 134 11.88 -5.84 9.69
CA SER A 134 13.27 -5.64 9.20
C SER A 134 13.42 -4.38 8.35
N THR A 135 12.36 -3.95 7.63
CA THR A 135 12.42 -2.86 6.66
C THR A 135 12.17 -1.49 7.29
N LEU A 136 11.23 -1.38 8.20
CA LEU A 136 10.84 -0.09 8.80
C LEU A 136 11.77 0.38 9.89
#